data_278dc9d413fc91a4aa6cd7cb52d08a25
#
_entry.id   278dc9d413fc91a4aa6cd7cb52d08a25
#
_cell.length_a   1.000
_cell.length_b   1.000
_cell.length_c   1.000
_cell.angle_alpha   90.00
_cell.angle_beta   90.00
_cell.angle_gamma   90.00
#
_symmetry.space_group_name_H-M   'P 1'
#
loop_
_entity.id
_entity.type
_entity.pdbx_description
1 polymer ?
#
loop_
_entity_poly.entity_id
_entity_poly.type
_entity_poly.pdbx_seq_one_letter_code
_entity_poly.pdbx_strand_id
1 'polypeptide(L)'
;MGRNRRQLYRGGRRTNPDRVEFADPRSGSAGESYSRALMWVAGFQAPELQHEVRDRSGLVGYTAYYWDGVRVAGEFDGVEKYLKPEYLKGRTTSQAVVDEKNRENRIRDCGIGMVRWDWAELMAAGQLERKLAAAGVPRRRARSAR
;
A
#
# COMPACT_ATOMS: atom_id res chain seq x y z
N MET A 1 -31.92 -30.15 -14.53
CA MET A 1 -30.44 -30.03 -14.53
C MET A 1 -30.02 -28.72 -13.90
N GLY A 2 -29.73 -28.75 -12.62
CA GLY A 2 -29.33 -27.58 -11.87
C GLY A 2 -27.85 -27.25 -12.05
N ARG A 3 -27.54 -26.14 -12.67
CA ARG A 3 -26.16 -25.61 -12.63
C ARG A 3 -25.98 -24.88 -11.30
N ASN A 4 -25.30 -25.57 -10.41
CA ASN A 4 -24.91 -25.02 -9.13
C ASN A 4 -23.81 -23.94 -9.36
N ARG A 5 -24.20 -22.68 -9.47
CA ARG A 5 -23.25 -21.56 -9.41
C ARG A 5 -22.80 -21.44 -7.98
N ARG A 6 -21.67 -22.06 -7.67
CA ARG A 6 -20.95 -21.73 -6.44
C ARG A 6 -20.50 -20.28 -6.55
N GLN A 7 -21.27 -19.42 -5.95
CA GLN A 7 -20.89 -18.06 -5.68
C GLN A 7 -19.70 -18.12 -4.73
N LEU A 8 -18.51 -17.87 -5.27
CA LEU A 8 -17.32 -17.72 -4.45
C LEU A 8 -17.50 -16.46 -3.63
N TYR A 9 -17.93 -16.63 -2.42
CA TYR A 9 -17.90 -15.60 -1.40
C TYR A 9 -16.44 -15.20 -1.19
N ARG A 10 -16.00 -14.14 -1.82
CA ARG A 10 -14.80 -13.45 -1.42
C ARG A 10 -15.14 -12.74 -0.12
N GLY A 11 -15.10 -13.49 0.98
CA GLY A 11 -15.13 -12.92 2.30
C GLY A 11 -13.89 -12.05 2.45
N GLY A 12 -14.06 -10.75 2.31
CA GLY A 12 -13.06 -9.82 2.77
C GLY A 12 -12.82 -10.12 4.24
N ARG A 13 -11.67 -10.70 4.56
CA ARG A 13 -11.27 -10.86 5.95
C ARG A 13 -11.25 -9.47 6.55
N ARG A 14 -12.23 -9.16 7.37
CA ARG A 14 -12.15 -8.02 8.26
C ARG A 14 -10.98 -8.33 9.19
N THR A 15 -9.82 -7.77 8.87
CA THR A 15 -8.68 -7.80 9.78
C THR A 15 -9.08 -7.02 11.01
N ASN A 16 -9.27 -7.73 12.11
CA ASN A 16 -9.40 -7.11 13.40
C ASN A 16 -8.10 -6.34 13.67
N PRO A 17 -8.14 -5.02 13.86
CA PRO A 17 -6.93 -4.23 14.09
C PRO A 17 -6.17 -4.67 15.35
N ASP A 18 -6.79 -5.39 16.26
CA ASP A 18 -6.18 -5.92 17.47
C ASP A 18 -5.46 -7.27 17.26
N ARG A 19 -5.61 -7.85 16.10
CA ARG A 19 -4.92 -9.09 15.73
C ARG A 19 -3.77 -8.78 14.79
N VAL A 20 -2.65 -8.42 15.37
CA VAL A 20 -1.38 -8.54 14.67
C VAL A 20 -1.08 -10.04 14.58
N GLU A 21 -1.53 -10.69 13.52
CA GLU A 21 -1.01 -12.02 13.21
C GLU A 21 0.50 -11.88 13.06
N PHE A 22 1.25 -12.76 13.73
CA PHE A 22 2.69 -12.89 13.51
C PHE A 22 2.91 -13.46 12.11
N ALA A 23 2.57 -12.66 11.09
CA ALA A 23 2.89 -12.99 9.72
C ALA A 23 4.40 -12.88 9.54
N ASP A 24 4.96 -13.74 8.71
CA ASP A 24 6.36 -13.66 8.32
C ASP A 24 6.69 -12.22 7.93
N PRO A 25 7.61 -11.52 8.66
CA PRO A 25 7.95 -10.13 8.37
C PRO A 25 8.53 -9.94 6.96
N ARG A 26 8.86 -11.04 6.28
CA ARG A 26 9.30 -11.04 4.90
C ARG A 26 8.14 -10.93 3.90
N SER A 27 6.90 -11.09 4.32
CA SER A 27 5.73 -10.93 3.46
C SER A 27 5.38 -9.46 3.27
N GLY A 28 5.29 -8.98 2.03
CA GLY A 28 4.79 -7.64 1.71
C GLY A 28 3.37 -7.41 2.24
N SER A 29 2.52 -8.43 2.17
CA SER A 29 1.15 -8.41 2.69
C SER A 29 1.11 -8.16 4.21
N ALA A 30 2.05 -8.75 4.98
CA ALA A 30 2.17 -8.50 6.41
C ALA A 30 2.58 -7.05 6.70
N GLY A 31 3.54 -6.51 5.94
CA GLY A 31 3.97 -5.12 6.04
C GLY A 31 2.86 -4.15 5.69
N GLU A 32 2.09 -4.45 4.69
CA GLU A 32 0.93 -3.64 4.29
C GLU A 32 -0.14 -3.63 5.40
N SER A 33 -0.46 -4.78 5.97
CA SER A 33 -1.44 -4.88 7.07
C SER A 33 -0.98 -4.16 8.32
N TYR A 34 0.28 -4.31 8.68
CA TYR A 34 0.87 -3.63 9.83
C TYR A 34 0.91 -2.11 9.62
N SER A 35 1.26 -1.67 8.42
CA SER A 35 1.24 -0.25 8.06
C SER A 35 -0.15 0.36 8.23
N ARG A 36 -1.20 -0.34 7.80
CA ARG A 36 -2.59 0.11 7.97
C ARG A 36 -2.98 0.25 9.44
N ALA A 37 -2.58 -0.70 10.27
CA ALA A 37 -2.84 -0.64 11.70
C ALA A 37 -2.16 0.57 12.34
N LEU A 38 -0.90 0.84 12.01
CA LEU A 38 -0.17 2.02 12.50
C LEU A 38 -0.79 3.34 12.02
N MET A 39 -1.22 3.41 10.76
CA MET A 39 -1.91 4.60 10.23
C MET A 39 -3.18 4.88 11.03
N TRP A 40 -3.95 3.87 11.33
CA TRP A 40 -5.17 4.00 12.11
C TRP A 40 -4.89 4.48 13.53
N VAL A 41 -3.95 3.83 14.23
CA VAL A 41 -3.55 4.19 15.59
C VAL A 41 -3.01 5.62 15.66
N ALA A 42 -2.23 6.03 14.65
CA ALA A 42 -1.71 7.39 14.55
C ALA A 42 -2.78 8.45 14.20
N GLY A 43 -3.99 8.04 13.91
CA GLY A 43 -5.10 8.95 13.65
C GLY A 43 -5.19 9.48 12.24
N PHE A 44 -4.51 8.89 11.27
CA PHE A 44 -4.64 9.30 9.87
C PHE A 44 -5.98 8.93 9.27
N GLN A 45 -6.40 9.71 8.28
CA GLN A 45 -7.53 9.36 7.43
C GLN A 45 -7.27 8.02 6.74
N ALA A 46 -8.28 7.15 6.69
CA ALA A 46 -8.15 5.87 6.02
C ALA A 46 -7.85 6.07 4.54
N PRO A 47 -6.83 5.39 4.00
CA PRO A 47 -6.53 5.44 2.57
C PRO A 47 -7.52 4.61 1.75
N GLU A 48 -7.66 4.95 0.49
CA GLU A 48 -8.14 4.02 -0.52
C GLU A 48 -7.07 2.94 -0.76
N LEU A 49 -7.49 1.68 -0.83
CA LEU A 49 -6.59 0.55 -1.04
C LEU A 49 -6.58 0.14 -2.50
N GLN A 50 -5.40 -0.26 -3.00
CA GLN A 50 -5.22 -0.73 -4.37
C GLN A 50 -5.80 0.24 -5.39
N HIS A 51 -5.39 1.49 -5.27
CA HIS A 51 -5.84 2.56 -6.17
C HIS A 51 -5.25 2.39 -7.56
N GLU A 52 -6.12 2.37 -8.56
CA GLU A 52 -5.72 2.29 -9.96
C GLU A 52 -5.23 3.65 -10.48
N VAL A 53 -4.04 3.66 -11.07
CA VAL A 53 -3.46 4.84 -11.72
C VAL A 53 -3.39 4.61 -13.21
N ARG A 54 -3.93 5.54 -13.98
CA ARG A 54 -3.89 5.55 -15.45
C ARG A 54 -3.31 6.86 -15.95
N ASP A 55 -2.59 6.77 -17.05
CA ASP A 55 -2.14 7.92 -17.84
C ASP A 55 -2.58 7.80 -19.31
N ARG A 56 -2.07 8.66 -20.18
CA ARG A 56 -2.42 8.63 -21.61
C ARG A 56 -2.04 7.32 -22.31
N SER A 57 -1.03 6.62 -21.79
CA SER A 57 -0.57 5.34 -22.33
C SER A 57 -1.37 4.15 -21.79
N GLY A 58 -2.32 4.38 -20.89
CA GLY A 58 -3.16 3.35 -20.29
C GLY A 58 -2.85 3.11 -18.81
N LEU A 59 -3.04 1.87 -18.36
CA LEU A 59 -2.81 1.49 -16.98
C LEU A 59 -1.33 1.63 -16.60
N VAL A 60 -1.07 2.41 -15.55
CA VAL A 60 0.26 2.52 -14.93
C VAL A 60 0.46 1.42 -13.90
N GLY A 61 -0.52 1.20 -13.06
CA GLY A 61 -0.51 0.20 -12.00
C GLY A 61 -1.45 0.56 -10.88
N TYR A 62 -1.25 -0.15 -9.75
CA TYR A 62 -2.01 0.06 -8.53
C TYR A 62 -1.07 0.51 -7.42
N THR A 63 -1.54 1.45 -6.59
CA THR A 63 -0.82 1.83 -5.37
C THR A 63 -1.50 1.18 -4.17
N ALA A 64 -0.72 0.72 -3.21
CA ALA A 64 -1.26 0.04 -2.03
C ALA A 64 -2.19 0.95 -1.22
N TYR A 65 -1.82 2.20 -1.10
CA TYR A 65 -2.55 3.24 -0.37
C TYR A 65 -2.67 4.50 -1.21
N TYR A 66 -3.80 5.20 -1.10
CA TYR A 66 -4.00 6.47 -1.78
C TYR A 66 -4.93 7.39 -0.99
N TRP A 67 -4.56 8.64 -0.88
CA TRP A 67 -5.36 9.70 -0.28
C TRP A 67 -5.70 10.73 -1.35
N ASP A 68 -6.92 10.64 -1.88
CA ASP A 68 -7.36 11.42 -3.03
C ASP A 68 -7.32 12.94 -2.77
N GLY A 69 -7.74 13.36 -1.59
CA GLY A 69 -7.81 14.78 -1.24
C GLY A 69 -6.49 15.53 -1.30
N VAL A 70 -5.36 14.84 -1.10
CA VAL A 70 -4.01 15.39 -1.17
C VAL A 70 -3.18 14.82 -2.32
N ARG A 71 -3.73 13.89 -3.08
CA ARG A 71 -3.09 13.20 -4.20
C ARG A 71 -1.75 12.58 -3.81
N VAL A 72 -1.75 11.85 -2.73
CA VAL A 72 -0.58 11.13 -2.22
C VAL A 72 -0.85 9.64 -2.23
N ALA A 73 0.08 8.89 -2.78
CA ALA A 73 0.10 7.43 -2.74
C ALA A 73 1.17 6.95 -1.75
N GLY A 74 0.90 5.83 -1.10
CA GLY A 74 1.84 5.17 -0.20
C GLY A 74 2.09 3.73 -0.61
N GLU A 75 3.31 3.27 -0.44
CA GLU A 75 3.69 1.89 -0.69
C GLU A 75 4.65 1.35 0.36
N PHE A 76 4.40 0.13 0.76
CA PHE A 76 5.34 -0.63 1.56
C PHE A 76 6.30 -1.39 0.63
N ASP A 77 7.60 -1.14 0.80
CA ASP A 77 8.64 -1.81 0.05
C ASP A 77 9.18 -3.02 0.80
N GLY A 78 8.67 -4.19 0.45
CA GLY A 78 9.31 -5.44 0.83
C GLY A 78 10.46 -5.75 -0.11
N VAL A 79 11.71 -5.66 0.35
CA VAL A 79 12.90 -5.91 -0.48
C VAL A 79 12.85 -7.29 -1.14
N GLU A 80 12.21 -8.26 -0.50
CA GLU A 80 12.14 -9.64 -0.97
C GLU A 80 11.30 -9.85 -2.22
N LYS A 81 10.39 -8.94 -2.56
CA LYS A 81 9.62 -9.07 -3.80
C LYS A 81 10.53 -9.17 -5.03
N TYR A 82 11.68 -8.48 -5.01
CA TYR A 82 12.67 -8.50 -6.10
C TYR A 82 13.42 -9.81 -6.25
N LEU A 83 13.33 -10.69 -5.24
CA LEU A 83 13.96 -12.01 -5.24
C LEU A 83 12.98 -13.13 -5.61
N LYS A 84 11.68 -12.84 -5.69
CA LYS A 84 10.65 -13.83 -5.99
C LYS A 84 10.49 -14.01 -7.50
N PRO A 85 10.58 -15.27 -8.01
CA PRO A 85 10.39 -15.54 -9.43
C PRO A 85 9.05 -15.03 -9.97
N GLU A 86 8.00 -15.08 -9.17
CA GLU A 86 6.66 -14.62 -9.56
C GLU A 86 6.63 -13.12 -9.83
N TYR A 87 7.39 -12.34 -9.09
CA TYR A 87 7.52 -10.90 -9.31
C TYR A 87 8.37 -10.60 -10.54
N LEU A 88 9.47 -11.33 -10.70
CA LEU A 88 10.41 -11.08 -11.80
C LEU A 88 9.83 -11.44 -13.16
N LYS A 89 8.97 -12.44 -13.26
CA LYS A 89 8.33 -12.89 -14.51
C LYS A 89 9.33 -13.04 -15.67
N GLY A 90 10.46 -13.68 -15.43
CA GLY A 90 11.52 -13.87 -16.39
C GLY A 90 12.46 -12.66 -16.60
N ARG A 91 12.24 -11.55 -15.91
CA ARG A 91 13.14 -10.38 -15.91
C ARG A 91 14.33 -10.60 -14.97
N THR A 92 15.41 -9.87 -15.19
CA THR A 92 16.47 -9.75 -14.20
C THR A 92 16.04 -8.85 -13.05
N THR A 93 16.68 -8.98 -11.89
CA THR A 93 16.43 -8.08 -10.75
C THR A 93 16.68 -6.62 -11.14
N SER A 94 17.75 -6.34 -11.90
CA SER A 94 18.06 -5.00 -12.38
C SER A 94 16.96 -4.43 -13.28
N GLN A 95 16.42 -5.25 -14.18
CA GLN A 95 15.31 -4.83 -15.05
C GLN A 95 14.04 -4.55 -14.23
N ALA A 96 13.74 -5.36 -13.25
CA ALA A 96 12.59 -5.15 -12.37
C ALA A 96 12.70 -3.84 -11.57
N VAL A 97 13.89 -3.48 -11.10
CA VAL A 97 14.15 -2.20 -10.42
C VAL A 97 13.94 -1.02 -11.37
N VAL A 98 14.44 -1.11 -12.61
CA VAL A 98 14.24 -0.06 -13.62
C VAL A 98 12.76 0.11 -13.96
N ASP A 99 12.04 -0.99 -14.14
CA ASP A 99 10.60 -0.96 -14.45
C ASP A 99 9.81 -0.32 -13.31
N GLU A 100 10.15 -0.63 -12.07
CA GLU A 100 9.52 -0.04 -10.89
C GLU A 100 9.81 1.47 -10.80
N LYS A 101 11.02 1.90 -11.10
CA LYS A 101 11.37 3.31 -11.16
C LYS A 101 10.59 4.05 -12.25
N ASN A 102 10.46 3.45 -13.41
CA ASN A 102 9.66 4.00 -14.51
C ASN A 102 8.18 4.10 -14.14
N ARG A 103 7.64 3.08 -13.46
CA ARG A 103 6.27 3.10 -12.95
C ARG A 103 6.08 4.26 -11.97
N GLU A 104 6.96 4.42 -10.99
CA GLU A 104 6.91 5.53 -10.04
C GLU A 104 6.95 6.89 -10.72
N ASN A 105 7.84 7.06 -11.69
CA ASN A 105 7.95 8.30 -12.46
C ASN A 105 6.63 8.62 -13.18
N ARG A 106 6.00 7.63 -13.81
CA ARG A 106 4.69 7.81 -14.46
C ARG A 106 3.61 8.21 -13.47
N ILE A 107 3.60 7.64 -12.28
CA ILE A 107 2.66 8.00 -11.22
C ILE A 107 2.88 9.46 -10.80
N ARG A 108 4.13 9.85 -10.57
CA ARG A 108 4.48 11.24 -10.23
C ARG A 108 4.11 12.22 -11.33
N ASP A 109 4.27 11.84 -12.58
CA ASP A 109 3.87 12.66 -13.73
C ASP A 109 2.35 12.90 -13.80
N CYS A 110 1.56 12.03 -13.17
CA CYS A 110 0.12 12.25 -12.98
C CYS A 110 -0.21 13.27 -11.87
N GLY A 111 0.79 13.87 -11.23
CA GLY A 111 0.60 14.79 -10.12
C GLY A 111 0.35 14.11 -8.78
N ILE A 112 0.73 12.83 -8.64
CA ILE A 112 0.58 12.05 -7.42
C ILE A 112 1.92 11.99 -6.69
N GLY A 113 1.94 12.43 -5.42
CA GLY A 113 3.09 12.26 -4.55
C GLY A 113 3.23 10.79 -4.13
N MET A 114 4.46 10.32 -3.98
CA MET A 114 4.75 8.94 -3.56
C MET A 114 5.51 8.94 -2.25
N VAL A 115 5.04 8.14 -1.30
CA VAL A 115 5.72 7.86 -0.02
C VAL A 115 5.99 6.37 0.05
N ARG A 116 7.22 6.01 0.30
CA ARG A 116 7.62 4.61 0.45
C ARG A 116 8.28 4.39 1.80
N TRP A 117 8.07 3.21 2.36
CA TRP A 117 8.74 2.77 3.59
C TRP A 117 8.97 1.27 3.54
N ASP A 118 9.99 0.85 4.24
CA ASP A 118 10.38 -0.55 4.40
C ASP A 118 10.11 -1.05 5.83
N TRP A 119 10.50 -2.28 6.12
CA TRP A 119 10.33 -2.86 7.46
C TRP A 119 11.12 -2.10 8.53
N ALA A 120 12.32 -1.66 8.23
CA ALA A 120 13.14 -0.92 9.19
C ALA A 120 12.46 0.40 9.59
N GLU A 121 11.94 1.12 8.64
CA GLU A 121 11.20 2.36 8.87
C GLU A 121 9.87 2.11 9.59
N LEU A 122 9.18 1.03 9.23
CA LEU A 122 7.91 0.65 9.84
C LEU A 122 8.08 0.28 11.31
N MET A 123 9.18 -0.38 11.67
CA MET A 123 9.50 -0.80 13.04
C MET A 123 10.11 0.32 13.88
N ALA A 124 10.63 1.37 13.26
CA ALA A 124 11.17 2.51 13.98
C ALA A 124 10.04 3.39 14.53
N ALA A 125 10.02 3.60 15.84
CA ALA A 125 8.96 4.31 16.52
C ALA A 125 8.69 5.70 15.91
N GLY A 126 7.46 5.92 15.47
CA GLY A 126 7.00 7.19 14.90
C GLY A 126 7.53 7.53 13.50
N GLN A 127 8.33 6.69 12.87
CA GLN A 127 8.92 6.97 11.56
C GLN A 127 7.85 7.06 10.47
N LEU A 128 6.95 6.09 10.38
CA LEU A 128 5.85 6.11 9.41
C LEU A 128 4.96 7.34 9.62
N GLU A 129 4.62 7.64 10.87
CA GLU A 129 3.81 8.81 11.21
C GLU A 129 4.47 10.10 10.69
N ARG A 130 5.76 10.28 10.92
CA ARG A 130 6.50 11.45 10.43
C ARG A 130 6.52 11.53 8.91
N LYS A 131 6.74 10.40 8.23
CA LYS A 131 6.74 10.35 6.76
C LYS A 131 5.40 10.75 6.17
N LEU A 132 4.31 10.20 6.69
CA LEU A 132 2.97 10.51 6.20
C LEU A 132 2.57 11.94 6.52
N ALA A 133 2.89 12.44 7.70
CA ALA A 133 2.63 13.83 8.07
C ALA A 133 3.40 14.80 7.16
N ALA A 134 4.68 14.52 6.89
CA ALA A 134 5.49 15.32 5.98
C ALA A 134 4.97 15.33 4.54
N ALA A 135 4.33 14.24 4.11
CA ALA A 135 3.69 14.15 2.80
C ALA A 135 2.33 14.85 2.73
N GLY A 136 1.80 15.34 3.84
CA GLY A 136 0.52 16.03 3.91
C GLY A 136 -0.69 15.11 4.07
N VAL A 137 -0.50 13.86 4.44
CA VAL A 137 -1.62 12.95 4.69
C VAL A 137 -2.48 13.47 5.83
N PRO A 138 -3.79 13.65 5.64
CA PRO A 138 -4.65 14.26 6.63
C PRO A 138 -4.94 13.32 7.80
N ARG A 139 -5.18 13.92 8.96
CA ARG A 139 -5.70 13.22 10.15
C ARG A 139 -7.22 13.11 10.08
N ARG A 140 -7.77 12.08 10.72
CA ARG A 140 -9.21 12.00 10.94
C ARG A 140 -9.64 13.18 11.80
N ARG A 141 -10.86 13.68 11.53
CA ARG A 141 -11.45 14.68 12.42
C ARG A 141 -11.74 14.03 13.78
N ALA A 142 -11.35 14.70 14.85
CA ALA A 142 -11.77 14.31 16.18
C ALA A 142 -13.31 14.32 16.23
N ARG A 143 -13.93 13.27 16.81
CA ARG A 143 -15.34 13.32 17.12
C ARG A 143 -15.54 14.44 18.14
N SER A 144 -16.34 15.45 17.78
CA SER A 144 -16.78 16.44 18.76
C SER A 144 -17.51 15.68 19.86
N ALA A 145 -16.96 15.73 21.07
CA ALA A 145 -17.69 15.28 22.24
C ALA A 145 -18.91 16.22 22.41
N ARG A 146 -20.12 15.64 22.30
CA ARG A 146 -21.33 16.34 22.66
C ARG A 146 -21.56 16.18 24.16
#